data_8d1881012ccb5e07194143eb6780b5eb
#
_entry.id   8d1881012ccb5e07194143eb6780b5eb
#
_cell.length_a   1.000
_cell.length_b   1.000
_cell.length_c   1.000
_cell.angle_alpha   90.00
_cell.angle_beta   90.00
_cell.angle_gamma   90.00
#
_symmetry.space_group_name_H-M   'P 1'
#
loop_
_entity.id
_entity.type
_entity.pdbx_description
1 polymer ?
#
loop_
_entity_poly.entity_id
_entity_poly.type
_entity_poly.pdbx_seq_one_letter_code
_entity_poly.pdbx_strand_id
1 'polypeptide(L)'
;MNRILLAAILSTSSFAYADSGLYTSLKAGVSDTKFEDYKLDLADGNDSLVLKHKDADETIYPNISAAIGFDFSKVSKVNARAELEYTYKDKATFAPNISSAILNGVELQALEGFPSVLVNELRTQSLMLNGYYDFKNKSKFTPYLSAGVGVSRIENKVSINPEFFGDSENITTDTNNNFTWTAGAGIAYKVTENVALDLAYRYVD
;
A
#
# COMPACT_ATOMS: atom_id res chain seq x y z
N MET A 1 1.01 11.75 14.21
CA MET A 1 1.26 10.37 13.76
C MET A 1 0.16 10.06 12.77
N ASN A 2 0.43 10.26 11.49
CA ASN A 2 -0.55 9.98 10.43
C ASN A 2 -0.53 8.50 10.15
N ARG A 3 -1.57 7.81 10.52
CA ARG A 3 -1.75 6.39 10.20
C ARG A 3 -2.35 6.32 8.81
N ILE A 4 -1.57 5.82 7.85
CA ILE A 4 -2.07 5.45 6.53
C ILE A 4 -2.75 4.10 6.73
N LEU A 5 -4.05 4.07 6.65
CA LEU A 5 -4.84 2.88 6.90
C LEU A 5 -5.38 2.29 5.60
N LEU A 6 -5.31 1.00 5.51
CA LEU A 6 -5.94 0.06 4.60
C LEU A 6 -5.45 0.03 3.16
N ALA A 7 -4.60 -0.94 2.86
CA ALA A 7 -4.56 -1.50 1.53
C ALA A 7 -5.33 -2.82 1.52
N ALA A 8 -6.51 -2.86 0.91
CA ALA A 8 -7.10 -4.10 0.46
C ALA A 8 -6.32 -4.56 -0.77
N ILE A 9 -5.55 -5.62 -0.65
CA ILE A 9 -4.84 -6.20 -1.80
C ILE A 9 -5.67 -7.38 -2.28
N LEU A 10 -6.40 -7.17 -3.36
CA LEU A 10 -6.91 -8.28 -4.14
C LEU A 10 -5.76 -8.70 -5.07
N SER A 11 -5.11 -9.82 -4.78
CA SER A 11 -3.99 -10.29 -5.58
C SER A 11 -4.29 -11.63 -6.20
N THR A 12 -3.88 -11.79 -7.44
CA THR A 12 -3.74 -13.11 -8.05
C THR A 12 -2.26 -13.43 -8.09
N SER A 13 -1.87 -14.60 -7.61
CA SER A 13 -0.48 -15.04 -7.67
C SER A 13 -0.38 -16.42 -8.30
N SER A 14 0.75 -16.65 -8.97
CA SER A 14 1.13 -17.98 -9.42
C SER A 14 2.35 -18.43 -8.64
N PHE A 15 2.31 -19.66 -8.15
CA PHE A 15 3.43 -20.29 -7.45
C PHE A 15 4.04 -21.37 -8.33
N ALA A 16 5.35 -21.42 -8.38
CA ALA A 16 6.09 -22.55 -8.96
C ALA A 16 6.85 -23.26 -7.84
N TYR A 17 6.50 -24.51 -7.57
CA TYR A 17 7.10 -25.32 -6.52
C TYR A 17 8.22 -26.21 -7.07
N ALA A 18 9.30 -26.32 -6.30
CA ALA A 18 10.27 -27.41 -6.43
C ALA A 18 9.95 -28.51 -5.41
N ASP A 19 10.42 -29.74 -5.66
CA ASP A 19 10.19 -30.90 -4.77
C ASP A 19 10.77 -30.69 -3.36
N SER A 20 11.74 -29.81 -3.22
CA SER A 20 12.38 -29.44 -1.95
C SER A 20 11.50 -28.58 -1.02
N GLY A 21 10.33 -28.13 -1.49
CA GLY A 21 9.48 -27.15 -0.77
C GLY A 21 9.81 -25.70 -1.09
N LEU A 22 10.90 -25.43 -1.81
CA LEU A 22 11.20 -24.08 -2.28
C LEU A 22 10.23 -23.70 -3.39
N TYR A 23 9.76 -22.45 -3.40
CA TYR A 23 8.90 -21.93 -4.46
C TYR A 23 9.14 -20.45 -4.72
N THR A 24 8.69 -19.99 -5.86
CA THR A 24 8.64 -18.58 -6.22
C THR A 24 7.21 -18.16 -6.47
N SER A 25 6.87 -16.91 -6.21
CA SER A 25 5.55 -16.36 -6.52
C SER A 25 5.65 -15.00 -7.18
N LEU A 26 4.72 -14.75 -8.09
CA LEU A 26 4.47 -13.45 -8.69
C LEU A 26 3.03 -13.06 -8.32
N LYS A 27 2.85 -11.83 -7.86
CA LYS A 27 1.55 -11.34 -7.40
C LYS A 27 1.25 -10.02 -8.10
N ALA A 28 0.00 -9.86 -8.51
CA ALA A 28 -0.52 -8.58 -9.01
C ALA A 28 -1.81 -8.28 -8.27
N GLY A 29 -2.03 -7.03 -7.93
CA GLY A 29 -3.19 -6.65 -7.17
C GLY A 29 -3.48 -5.16 -7.22
N VAL A 30 -4.52 -4.78 -6.50
CA VAL A 30 -4.89 -3.39 -6.28
C VAL A 30 -4.84 -3.09 -4.79
N SER A 31 -4.35 -1.92 -4.46
CA SER A 31 -4.33 -1.39 -3.09
C SER A 31 -5.30 -0.23 -3.01
N ASP A 32 -6.12 -0.24 -1.96
CA ASP A 32 -6.93 0.89 -1.56
C ASP A 32 -6.25 1.56 -0.35
N THR A 33 -5.99 2.86 -0.45
CA THR A 33 -5.37 3.62 0.65
C THR A 33 -6.28 4.75 1.05
N LYS A 34 -6.65 4.77 2.34
CA LYS A 34 -7.37 5.86 2.95
C LYS A 34 -6.37 6.83 3.56
N PHE A 35 -6.47 8.07 3.17
CA PHE A 35 -5.73 9.15 3.80
C PHE A 35 -6.60 9.78 4.88
N GLU A 36 -6.09 9.88 6.10
CA GLU A 36 -6.75 10.68 7.13
C GLU A 36 -6.57 12.18 6.81
N ASP A 37 -7.50 13.00 7.30
CA ASP A 37 -7.44 14.44 7.21
C ASP A 37 -6.05 14.95 7.60
N TYR A 38 -5.41 15.71 6.75
CA TYR A 38 -4.13 16.31 7.08
C TYR A 38 -4.22 17.83 7.09
N LYS A 39 -3.37 18.44 7.91
CA LYS A 39 -3.24 19.88 8.04
C LYS A 39 -1.88 20.29 7.52
N LEU A 40 -1.87 21.31 6.70
CA LEU A 40 -0.66 22.01 6.33
C LEU A 40 -0.59 23.31 7.11
N ASP A 41 0.35 23.41 8.01
CA ASP A 41 0.61 24.59 8.81
C ASP A 41 1.80 25.35 8.20
N LEU A 42 1.53 26.52 7.62
CA LEU A 42 2.52 27.42 7.08
C LEU A 42 2.61 28.63 8.02
N ALA A 43 3.77 28.85 8.63
CA ALA A 43 4.01 29.99 9.50
C ALA A 43 5.25 30.75 9.03
N ASP A 44 5.11 32.05 8.85
CA ASP A 44 6.21 32.96 8.58
C ASP A 44 6.06 34.21 9.46
N GLY A 45 6.96 34.35 10.43
CA GLY A 45 6.91 35.42 11.42
C GLY A 45 5.62 35.42 12.25
N ASN A 46 4.81 36.46 12.11
CA ASN A 46 3.53 36.60 12.81
C ASN A 46 2.33 36.06 12.01
N ASP A 47 2.54 35.64 10.77
CA ASP A 47 1.48 35.14 9.92
C ASP A 47 1.44 33.63 9.93
N SER A 48 0.24 33.08 10.09
CA SER A 48 -0.02 31.64 10.05
C SER A 48 -1.16 31.32 9.10
N LEU A 49 -0.91 30.40 8.17
CA LEU A 49 -1.92 29.85 7.29
C LEU A 49 -2.05 28.35 7.56
N VAL A 50 -3.22 27.94 8.00
CA VAL A 50 -3.56 26.53 8.22
C VAL A 50 -4.53 26.09 7.15
N LEU A 51 -4.10 25.18 6.28
CA LEU A 51 -4.96 24.55 5.29
C LEU A 51 -5.37 23.17 5.80
N LYS A 52 -6.67 22.96 5.95
CA LYS A 52 -7.21 21.64 6.26
C LYS A 52 -7.73 21.02 4.97
N HIS A 53 -7.39 19.77 4.76
CA HIS A 53 -7.86 18.98 3.63
C HIS A 53 -8.77 17.89 4.19
N LYS A 54 -9.98 17.79 3.66
CA LYS A 54 -10.96 16.79 4.04
C LYS A 54 -11.11 15.78 2.91
N ASP A 55 -11.24 14.52 3.28
CA ASP A 55 -11.54 13.42 2.38
C ASP A 55 -10.63 13.41 1.14
N ALA A 56 -9.42 12.89 1.32
CA ALA A 56 -8.70 12.37 0.17
C ALA A 56 -9.51 11.18 -0.34
N ASP A 57 -9.98 11.25 -1.58
CA ASP A 57 -10.69 10.16 -2.24
C ASP A 57 -9.93 8.84 -2.07
N GLU A 58 -10.68 7.76 -1.83
CA GLU A 58 -10.12 6.42 -1.84
C GLU A 58 -9.38 6.23 -3.18
N THR A 59 -8.07 6.10 -3.12
CA THR A 59 -7.28 5.96 -4.34
C THR A 59 -6.90 4.50 -4.50
N ILE A 60 -7.43 3.89 -5.56
CA ILE A 60 -7.09 2.54 -5.97
C ILE A 60 -5.89 2.60 -6.92
N TYR A 61 -4.82 1.92 -6.58
CA TYR A 61 -3.62 1.85 -7.42
C TYR A 61 -3.07 0.43 -7.53
N PRO A 62 -2.48 0.09 -8.68
CA PRO A 62 -1.95 -1.24 -8.91
C PRO A 62 -0.68 -1.48 -8.09
N ASN A 63 -0.47 -2.75 -7.77
CA ASN A 63 0.77 -3.24 -7.18
C ASN A 63 1.21 -4.55 -7.82
N ILE A 64 2.50 -4.78 -7.82
CA ILE A 64 3.12 -6.04 -8.22
C ILE A 64 4.10 -6.48 -7.15
N SER A 65 4.21 -7.79 -6.95
CA SER A 65 5.15 -8.37 -6.01
C SER A 65 5.80 -9.61 -6.58
N ALA A 66 7.03 -9.85 -6.14
CA ALA A 66 7.73 -11.10 -6.35
C ALA A 66 8.21 -11.64 -5.01
N ALA A 67 8.15 -12.95 -4.83
CA ALA A 67 8.60 -13.56 -3.60
C ALA A 67 9.32 -14.89 -3.85
N ILE A 68 10.20 -15.22 -2.90
CA ILE A 68 10.79 -16.56 -2.74
C ILE A 68 10.24 -17.10 -1.41
N GLY A 69 9.74 -18.32 -1.44
CA GLY A 69 9.12 -18.93 -0.28
C GLY A 69 9.55 -20.37 -0.07
N PHE A 70 9.21 -20.87 1.11
CA PHE A 70 9.42 -22.25 1.51
C PHE A 70 8.14 -22.84 2.12
N ASP A 71 7.67 -23.96 1.57
CA ASP A 71 6.54 -24.74 2.06
C ASP A 71 7.05 -25.84 2.98
N PHE A 72 6.89 -25.63 4.30
CA PHE A 72 7.33 -26.58 5.32
C PHE A 72 6.58 -27.91 5.26
N SER A 73 5.40 -27.95 4.68
CA SER A 73 4.63 -29.19 4.57
C SER A 73 5.25 -30.22 3.61
N LYS A 74 6.20 -29.81 2.78
CA LYS A 74 6.95 -30.71 1.90
C LYS A 74 8.05 -31.50 2.62
N VAL A 75 8.56 -30.95 3.74
CA VAL A 75 9.65 -31.54 4.52
C VAL A 75 9.24 -31.90 5.95
N SER A 76 8.08 -31.45 6.40
CA SER A 76 7.55 -31.70 7.73
C SER A 76 6.03 -31.89 7.71
N LYS A 77 5.42 -32.15 8.87
CA LYS A 77 3.95 -32.23 9.01
C LYS A 77 3.28 -30.88 9.30
N VAL A 78 4.04 -29.79 9.18
CA VAL A 78 3.55 -28.43 9.49
C VAL A 78 2.97 -27.79 8.22
N ASN A 79 1.72 -27.46 8.24
CA ASN A 79 1.02 -26.78 7.12
C ASN A 79 1.29 -25.28 7.14
N ALA A 80 2.54 -24.90 7.01
CA ALA A 80 2.96 -23.50 7.03
C ALA A 80 3.89 -23.21 5.84
N ARG A 81 3.89 -21.94 5.43
CA ARG A 81 4.83 -21.40 4.43
C ARG A 81 5.45 -20.13 4.97
N ALA A 82 6.66 -19.83 4.55
CA ALA A 82 7.30 -18.53 4.77
C ALA A 82 7.75 -17.95 3.43
N GLU A 83 7.62 -16.65 3.26
CA GLU A 83 8.02 -15.92 2.06
C GLU A 83 8.83 -14.68 2.39
N LEU A 84 9.86 -14.43 1.64
CA LEU A 84 10.49 -13.11 1.50
C LEU A 84 9.90 -12.46 0.26
N GLU A 85 9.14 -11.39 0.42
CA GLU A 85 8.36 -10.72 -0.63
C GLU A 85 8.85 -9.30 -0.83
N TYR A 86 9.11 -8.93 -2.07
CA TYR A 86 9.31 -7.55 -2.49
C TYR A 86 8.08 -7.08 -3.24
N THR A 87 7.51 -5.94 -2.81
CA THR A 87 6.34 -5.31 -3.42
C THR A 87 6.70 -3.93 -3.94
N TYR A 88 6.32 -3.67 -5.17
CA TYR A 88 6.33 -2.34 -5.77
C TYR A 88 4.89 -1.88 -5.99
N LYS A 89 4.57 -0.72 -5.43
CA LYS A 89 3.30 -0.02 -5.66
C LYS A 89 3.60 1.21 -6.49
N ASP A 90 2.91 1.33 -7.62
CA ASP A 90 3.07 2.47 -8.53
C ASP A 90 2.48 3.74 -7.91
N LYS A 91 2.64 4.83 -8.61
CA LYS A 91 2.25 6.16 -8.15
C LYS A 91 0.77 6.22 -7.78
N ALA A 92 0.50 6.55 -6.51
CA ALA A 92 -0.79 7.08 -6.12
C ALA A 92 -0.71 8.62 -6.25
N THR A 93 -1.44 9.18 -7.20
CA THR A 93 -1.51 10.63 -7.38
C THR A 93 -2.82 11.13 -6.79
N PHE A 94 -2.75 12.09 -5.90
CA PHE A 94 -3.92 12.72 -5.32
C PHE A 94 -3.75 14.23 -5.19
N ALA A 95 -4.83 14.95 -5.48
CA ALA A 95 -4.94 16.40 -5.31
C ALA A 95 -6.16 16.67 -4.42
N PRO A 96 -5.99 16.69 -3.08
CA PRO A 96 -7.10 16.87 -2.17
C PRO A 96 -7.68 18.28 -2.29
N ASN A 97 -9.00 18.40 -2.15
CA ASN A 97 -9.65 19.70 -2.08
C ASN A 97 -9.42 20.37 -0.72
N ILE A 98 -9.33 21.70 -0.70
CA ILE A 98 -9.25 22.47 0.53
C ILE A 98 -10.61 22.41 1.20
N SER A 99 -10.70 21.93 2.43
CA SER A 99 -11.93 21.90 3.21
C SER A 99 -12.10 23.13 4.10
N SER A 100 -10.98 23.70 4.55
CA SER A 100 -10.95 24.90 5.38
C SER A 100 -9.58 25.56 5.31
N ALA A 101 -9.55 26.86 5.21
CA ALA A 101 -8.33 27.66 5.31
C ALA A 101 -8.49 28.65 6.46
N ILE A 102 -7.49 28.71 7.35
CA ILE A 102 -7.48 29.63 8.50
C ILE A 102 -6.24 30.52 8.39
N LEU A 103 -6.43 31.81 8.17
CA LEU A 103 -5.37 32.81 8.12
C LEU A 103 -5.38 33.61 9.43
N ASN A 104 -4.29 33.56 10.19
CA ASN A 104 -4.14 34.28 11.47
C ASN A 104 -5.34 34.08 12.43
N GLY A 105 -5.86 32.83 12.46
CA GLY A 105 -7.02 32.48 13.30
C GLY A 105 -8.38 32.82 12.70
N VAL A 106 -8.44 33.41 11.50
CA VAL A 106 -9.71 33.74 10.80
C VAL A 106 -9.97 32.70 9.71
N GLU A 107 -11.15 32.08 9.75
CA GLU A 107 -11.55 31.08 8.75
C GLU A 107 -11.95 31.76 7.42
N LEU A 108 -11.32 31.30 6.32
CA LEU A 108 -11.55 31.80 4.97
C LEU A 108 -12.47 30.82 4.22
N GLN A 109 -13.79 31.08 4.29
CA GLN A 109 -14.79 30.24 3.60
C GLN A 109 -14.66 30.28 2.06
N ALA A 110 -14.07 31.32 1.50
CA ALA A 110 -13.90 31.47 0.06
C ALA A 110 -12.97 30.43 -0.59
N LEU A 111 -12.23 29.67 0.22
CA LEU A 111 -11.30 28.63 -0.25
C LEU A 111 -11.85 27.20 -0.07
N GLU A 112 -13.03 27.05 0.53
CA GLU A 112 -13.67 25.76 0.68
C GLU A 112 -14.05 25.17 -0.68
N GLY A 113 -13.63 23.92 -0.94
CA GLY A 113 -13.90 23.24 -2.22
C GLY A 113 -12.99 23.62 -3.36
N PHE A 114 -12.04 24.56 -3.16
CA PHE A 114 -11.05 24.84 -4.19
C PHE A 114 -10.10 23.64 -4.36
N PRO A 115 -9.77 23.28 -5.63
CA PRO A 115 -8.78 22.24 -5.86
C PRO A 115 -7.42 22.68 -5.32
N SER A 116 -6.68 21.73 -4.78
CA SER A 116 -5.33 21.99 -4.30
C SER A 116 -4.41 22.40 -5.45
N VAL A 117 -3.65 23.46 -5.23
CA VAL A 117 -2.54 23.84 -6.12
C VAL A 117 -1.41 22.80 -6.09
N LEU A 118 -1.41 21.93 -5.08
CA LEU A 118 -0.39 20.91 -4.87
C LEU A 118 -0.92 19.52 -5.25
N VAL A 119 -0.10 18.79 -5.99
CA VAL A 119 -0.30 17.38 -6.32
C VAL A 119 0.72 16.55 -5.54
N ASN A 120 0.25 15.53 -4.88
CA ASN A 120 1.08 14.58 -4.16
C ASN A 120 1.17 13.27 -4.96
N GLU A 121 2.39 12.78 -5.16
CA GLU A 121 2.65 11.45 -5.72
C GLU A 121 3.32 10.59 -4.66
N LEU A 122 2.72 9.45 -4.33
CA LEU A 122 3.28 8.46 -3.42
C LEU A 122 3.72 7.23 -4.19
N ARG A 123 4.97 6.83 -3.98
CA ARG A 123 5.50 5.53 -4.39
C ARG A 123 5.88 4.72 -3.17
N THR A 124 5.56 3.45 -3.18
CA THR A 124 5.90 2.57 -2.06
C THR A 124 6.63 1.33 -2.55
N GLN A 125 7.74 1.02 -1.89
CA GLN A 125 8.48 -0.23 -2.05
C GLN A 125 8.54 -0.90 -0.70
N SER A 126 8.23 -2.20 -0.64
CA SER A 126 8.21 -2.93 0.62
C SER A 126 9.00 -4.21 0.50
N LEU A 127 9.76 -4.54 1.55
CA LEU A 127 10.39 -5.84 1.73
C LEU A 127 9.82 -6.48 2.98
N MET A 128 9.12 -7.61 2.81
CA MET A 128 8.32 -8.26 3.84
C MET A 128 8.74 -9.70 4.05
N LEU A 129 8.77 -10.13 5.29
CA LEU A 129 8.80 -11.54 5.68
C LEU A 129 7.37 -11.94 6.09
N ASN A 130 6.76 -12.80 5.29
CA ASN A 130 5.40 -13.28 5.47
C ASN A 130 5.38 -14.73 5.93
N GLY A 131 4.52 -15.04 6.89
CA GLY A 131 4.17 -16.40 7.30
C GLY A 131 2.74 -16.72 6.88
N TYR A 132 2.50 -17.97 6.50
CA TYR A 132 1.19 -18.47 6.09
C TYR A 132 0.88 -19.74 6.84
N TYR A 133 -0.39 -19.93 7.19
CA TYR A 133 -0.91 -21.20 7.71
C TYR A 133 -2.00 -21.71 6.79
N ASP A 134 -1.76 -22.87 6.15
CA ASP A 134 -2.62 -23.46 5.13
C ASP A 134 -3.59 -24.48 5.76
N PHE A 135 -4.89 -24.28 5.57
CA PHE A 135 -5.93 -25.22 5.97
C PHE A 135 -6.10 -26.31 4.90
N LYS A 136 -5.12 -27.21 4.82
CA LYS A 136 -5.11 -28.29 3.83
C LYS A 136 -6.31 -29.20 3.96
N ASN A 137 -6.93 -29.52 2.87
CA ASN A 137 -8.09 -30.41 2.76
C ASN A 137 -7.96 -31.28 1.50
N LYS A 138 -8.97 -32.10 1.23
CA LYS A 138 -8.96 -33.02 0.06
C LYS A 138 -9.35 -32.34 -1.27
N SER A 139 -9.73 -31.06 -1.26
CA SER A 139 -10.09 -30.33 -2.46
C SER A 139 -8.87 -29.68 -3.13
N LYS A 140 -9.07 -29.09 -4.30
CA LYS A 140 -8.05 -28.26 -4.95
C LYS A 140 -7.93 -26.86 -4.34
N PHE A 141 -8.83 -26.48 -3.45
CA PHE A 141 -8.84 -25.19 -2.79
C PHE A 141 -8.24 -25.31 -1.40
N THR A 142 -7.26 -24.46 -1.12
CA THR A 142 -6.59 -24.39 0.18
C THR A 142 -6.76 -22.98 0.76
N PRO A 143 -7.70 -22.78 1.69
CA PRO A 143 -7.77 -21.53 2.44
C PRO A 143 -6.53 -21.37 3.31
N TYR A 144 -6.16 -20.11 3.57
CA TYR A 144 -5.04 -19.80 4.45
C TYR A 144 -5.22 -18.47 5.19
N LEU A 145 -4.47 -18.32 6.26
CA LEU A 145 -4.22 -17.04 6.95
C LEU A 145 -2.77 -16.65 6.76
N SER A 146 -2.51 -15.36 6.74
CA SER A 146 -1.16 -14.82 6.62
C SER A 146 -0.93 -13.68 7.59
N ALA A 147 0.32 -13.56 8.03
CA ALA A 147 0.81 -12.41 8.76
C ALA A 147 2.26 -12.14 8.33
N GLY A 148 2.65 -10.88 8.35
CA GLY A 148 4.00 -10.51 7.94
C GLY A 148 4.48 -9.24 8.62
N VAL A 149 5.81 -9.09 8.62
CA VAL A 149 6.49 -7.90 9.11
C VAL A 149 7.61 -7.53 8.14
N GLY A 150 7.93 -6.25 8.08
CA GLY A 150 8.98 -5.79 7.19
C GLY A 150 9.21 -4.29 7.24
N VAL A 151 9.76 -3.78 6.17
CA VAL A 151 10.05 -2.36 6.00
C VAL A 151 9.46 -1.87 4.68
N SER A 152 8.86 -0.69 4.73
CA SER A 152 8.36 0.02 3.54
C SER A 152 9.10 1.32 3.38
N ARG A 153 9.62 1.55 2.19
CA ARG A 153 10.16 2.83 1.75
C ARG A 153 9.09 3.59 1.01
N ILE A 154 8.71 4.73 1.56
CA ILE A 154 7.69 5.62 1.00
C ILE A 154 8.40 6.86 0.47
N GLU A 155 8.27 7.12 -0.82
CA GLU A 155 8.71 8.34 -1.49
C GLU A 155 7.48 9.20 -1.74
N ASN A 156 7.46 10.37 -1.11
CA ASN A 156 6.42 11.38 -1.31
C ASN A 156 6.99 12.53 -2.12
N LYS A 157 6.40 12.78 -3.28
CA LYS A 157 6.76 13.86 -4.17
C LYS A 157 5.63 14.87 -4.23
N VAL A 158 5.91 16.10 -3.84
CA VAL A 158 4.97 17.21 -3.90
C VAL A 158 5.33 18.10 -5.10
N SER A 159 4.36 18.34 -5.97
CA SER A 159 4.51 19.16 -7.17
C SER A 159 3.39 20.21 -7.25
N ILE A 160 3.63 21.26 -8.00
CA ILE A 160 2.58 22.23 -8.36
C ILE A 160 1.67 21.60 -9.41
N ASN A 161 0.36 21.79 -9.26
CA ASN A 161 -0.63 21.30 -10.22
C ASN A 161 -0.45 22.03 -11.56
N PRO A 162 -0.13 21.33 -12.67
CA PRO A 162 0.10 21.94 -13.97
C PRO A 162 -1.13 22.64 -14.55
N GLU A 163 -2.34 22.31 -14.09
CA GLU A 163 -3.57 22.98 -14.53
C GLU A 163 -3.59 24.48 -14.18
N PHE A 164 -2.84 24.89 -13.13
CA PHE A 164 -2.81 26.28 -12.68
C PHE A 164 -1.66 27.09 -13.28
N PHE A 165 -0.51 26.45 -13.55
CA PHE A 165 0.72 27.16 -13.92
C PHE A 165 1.39 26.64 -15.19
N GLY A 166 0.80 25.66 -15.87
CA GLY A 166 1.29 25.15 -17.18
C GLY A 166 2.48 24.19 -17.10
N ASP A 167 3.27 24.21 -16.04
CA ASP A 167 4.38 23.29 -15.80
C ASP A 167 4.34 22.73 -14.37
N SER A 168 4.62 21.44 -14.23
CA SER A 168 4.73 20.83 -12.91
C SER A 168 6.15 20.98 -12.36
N GLU A 169 6.37 21.94 -11.47
CA GLU A 169 7.62 22.04 -10.73
C GLU A 169 7.57 21.16 -9.46
N ASN A 170 8.64 20.37 -9.27
CA ASN A 170 8.80 19.60 -8.04
C ASN A 170 9.21 20.55 -6.91
N ILE A 171 8.38 20.64 -5.87
CA ILE A 171 8.68 21.47 -4.71
C ILE A 171 9.60 20.73 -3.75
N THR A 172 9.27 19.46 -3.47
CA THR A 172 10.05 18.64 -2.55
C THR A 172 9.87 17.15 -2.82
N THR A 173 10.88 16.39 -2.46
CA THR A 173 10.81 14.92 -2.44
C THR A 173 11.30 14.47 -1.08
N ASP A 174 10.47 13.77 -0.34
CA ASP A 174 10.82 13.19 0.95
C ASP A 174 10.74 11.67 0.89
N THR A 175 11.69 11.01 1.54
CA THR A 175 11.77 9.55 1.54
C THR A 175 11.87 9.06 2.99
N ASN A 176 10.91 8.26 3.39
CA ASN A 176 10.85 7.69 4.73
C ASN A 176 10.82 6.15 4.69
N ASN A 177 11.53 5.55 5.65
CA ASN A 177 11.48 4.11 5.87
C ASN A 177 10.65 3.84 7.12
N ASN A 178 9.61 3.03 6.98
CA ASN A 178 8.70 2.71 8.07
C ASN A 178 8.68 1.21 8.33
N PHE A 179 8.54 0.84 9.59
CA PHE A 179 8.17 -0.52 9.95
C PHE A 179 6.75 -0.79 9.44
N THR A 180 6.54 -1.96 8.85
CA THR A 180 5.27 -2.36 8.24
C THR A 180 4.91 -3.75 8.72
N TRP A 181 3.64 -3.97 9.03
CA TRP A 181 3.12 -5.29 9.30
C TRP A 181 1.88 -5.57 8.45
N THR A 182 1.59 -6.84 8.26
CA THR A 182 0.46 -7.29 7.45
C THR A 182 -0.30 -8.40 8.15
N ALA A 183 -1.60 -8.45 7.91
CA ALA A 183 -2.44 -9.58 8.24
C ALA A 183 -3.43 -9.82 7.10
N GLY A 184 -3.67 -11.09 6.75
CA GLY A 184 -4.52 -11.39 5.60
C GLY A 184 -5.07 -12.79 5.62
N ALA A 185 -5.97 -13.02 4.67
CA ALA A 185 -6.56 -14.31 4.40
C ALA A 185 -6.69 -14.50 2.88
N GLY A 186 -6.62 -15.73 2.43
CA GLY A 186 -6.74 -16.03 1.02
C GLY A 186 -7.11 -17.48 0.76
N ILE A 187 -7.23 -17.79 -0.51
CA ILE A 187 -7.52 -19.12 -1.00
C ILE A 187 -6.62 -19.44 -2.19
N ALA A 188 -5.85 -20.49 -2.09
CA ALA A 188 -5.02 -21.01 -3.17
C ALA A 188 -5.78 -22.11 -3.93
N TYR A 189 -5.76 -22.04 -5.25
CA TYR A 189 -6.33 -23.07 -6.13
C TYR A 189 -5.20 -23.82 -6.85
N LYS A 190 -5.09 -25.12 -6.58
CA LYS A 190 -4.09 -25.99 -7.18
C LYS A 190 -4.47 -26.29 -8.64
N VAL A 191 -3.74 -25.70 -9.59
CA VAL A 191 -3.94 -25.90 -11.03
C VAL A 191 -3.25 -27.20 -11.47
N THR A 192 -1.97 -27.36 -11.08
CA THR A 192 -1.14 -28.56 -11.31
C THR A 192 -0.45 -28.97 -10.03
N GLU A 193 0.38 -30.01 -10.06
CA GLU A 193 1.22 -30.40 -8.91
C GLU A 193 2.18 -29.28 -8.48
N ASN A 194 2.62 -28.46 -9.44
CA ASN A 194 3.66 -27.45 -9.24
C ASN A 194 3.18 -26.01 -9.42
N VAL A 195 1.90 -25.79 -9.77
CA VAL A 195 1.35 -24.45 -10.01
C VAL A 195 0.03 -24.29 -9.25
N ALA A 196 -0.07 -23.22 -8.51
CA ALA A 196 -1.30 -22.77 -7.87
C ALA A 196 -1.60 -21.31 -8.23
N LEU A 197 -2.87 -20.97 -8.34
CA LEU A 197 -3.38 -19.60 -8.39
C LEU A 197 -3.88 -19.22 -7.00
N ASP A 198 -3.77 -17.97 -6.66
CA ASP A 198 -4.09 -17.48 -5.33
C ASP A 198 -4.96 -16.22 -5.42
N LEU A 199 -5.93 -16.12 -4.54
CA LEU A 199 -6.73 -14.94 -4.32
C LEU A 199 -6.66 -14.56 -2.86
N ALA A 200 -6.21 -13.34 -2.56
CA ALA A 200 -5.99 -12.89 -1.20
C ALA A 200 -6.55 -11.50 -0.93
N TYR A 201 -6.93 -11.30 0.30
CA TYR A 201 -7.14 -9.99 0.91
C TYR A 201 -6.11 -9.79 2.02
N ARG A 202 -5.44 -8.64 2.04
CA ARG A 202 -4.40 -8.33 3.02
C ARG A 202 -4.58 -6.91 3.55
N TYR A 203 -4.54 -6.79 4.84
CA TYR A 203 -4.37 -5.51 5.55
C TYR A 203 -2.89 -5.18 5.70
N VAL A 204 -2.52 -3.93 5.55
CA VAL A 204 -1.14 -3.42 5.65
C VAL A 204 -1.15 -2.14 6.49
N ASP A 205 -0.26 -2.01 7.46
CA ASP A 205 -0.10 -0.82 8.33
C ASP A 205 1.38 -0.46 8.46
#